data_6ddbe95ff43153b949eba8698a6c5a92
#
_entry.id   6ddbe95ff43153b949eba8698a6c5a92
#
_cell.length_a   1.000
_cell.length_b   1.000
_cell.length_c   1.000
_cell.angle_alpha   90.00
_cell.angle_beta   90.00
_cell.angle_gamma   90.00
#
_symmetry.space_group_name_H-M   'P 1'
#
loop_
_entity.id
_entity.type
_entity.pdbx_description
1 polymer ?
#
loop_
_entity_poly.entity_id
_entity_poly.type
_entity_poly.pdbx_seq_one_letter_code
_entity_poly.pdbx_strand_id
1 'polypeptide(L)'
;MKMRIRKVTAVCVLMILCAVATLTQGRKPAGVQPHINATRPRLVLLIVVDQFRYDYLTRFGDLFGGRGIGRLMREGASWTDANYDHMPTFTAPGHASLGTGAWPSQTGIVANEWYEQDTGKKIKSITDDTTKTIAGRPNELGKSPRRLLCSTVGDELRLADNDASKAIGISAKDRSAILPPGRHANAAYWFSTDTGNIVSSTYYFNDMPDWVTRFNARRAADKWFGARWDRLLPNEAEYLKRAGQDDVPWENLDKSSHDTNFFPHVVTGGADRPGRAFYKALDYTPFSNDLLVAFAEEAITNESLGADDNPDFLSVSFSANDYVGHRFGEYSQEVMDMALRVDQQIGTLLDFVDARVGLQNTIVVFTADHGASPVPEQAAAKGLPGRRYQKQDLLKVVEDAIEARYARKDRPANDYIRSFTNRAETERGVINNNFYLNRAALARDGIDLDECERVVGEAAMKMAGMARYFTRSQLESKAISPTDAVARRVLNGFYPQRSGDVIVVTEPYTIIFDLPDDSTDPRSTATHGSPYSYDTHVPLIFMGRSFKAGSYSQPATPADIASTLSNVLRVQAPSCAIGRILAEGIAPPPR
;
A
#
# COMPACT_ATOMS: atom_id res chain seq x y z
N MET A 1 -38.78 -51.59 67.44
CA MET A 1 -37.57 -50.69 67.43
C MET A 1 -36.97 -50.46 66.06
N LYS A 2 -37.20 -51.32 65.05
CA LYS A 2 -36.65 -51.13 63.66
C LYS A 2 -37.38 -50.11 62.77
N MET A 3 -38.60 -49.70 63.13
CA MET A 3 -39.42 -48.80 62.27
C MET A 3 -39.24 -47.29 62.59
N ARG A 4 -38.72 -46.94 63.78
CA ARG A 4 -38.46 -45.53 64.16
C ARG A 4 -37.09 -44.99 63.66
N ILE A 5 -36.11 -45.87 63.45
CA ILE A 5 -34.80 -45.49 62.94
C ILE A 5 -34.83 -45.13 61.46
N ARG A 6 -35.69 -45.77 60.64
CA ARG A 6 -35.82 -45.47 59.21
C ARG A 6 -36.47 -44.09 58.91
N LYS A 7 -37.35 -43.59 59.79
CA LYS A 7 -38.00 -42.29 59.60
C LYS A 7 -37.10 -41.13 59.98
N VAL A 8 -36.19 -41.29 60.95
CA VAL A 8 -35.25 -40.25 61.34
C VAL A 8 -34.13 -40.11 60.26
N THR A 9 -33.68 -41.22 59.69
CA THR A 9 -32.66 -41.18 58.63
C THR A 9 -33.21 -40.54 57.33
N ALA A 10 -34.48 -40.77 57.00
CA ALA A 10 -35.11 -40.16 55.81
C ALA A 10 -35.31 -38.63 55.96
N VAL A 11 -35.61 -38.14 57.16
CA VAL A 11 -35.77 -36.69 57.43
C VAL A 11 -34.41 -35.98 57.43
N CYS A 12 -33.34 -36.59 58.00
CA CYS A 12 -32.00 -36.03 57.97
C CYS A 12 -31.41 -35.99 56.53
N VAL A 13 -31.66 -36.98 55.66
CA VAL A 13 -31.22 -37.00 54.28
C VAL A 13 -31.97 -35.94 53.44
N LEU A 14 -33.28 -35.76 53.72
CA LEU A 14 -34.08 -34.73 53.04
C LEU A 14 -33.67 -33.31 53.43
N MET A 15 -33.32 -33.06 54.69
CA MET A 15 -32.77 -31.75 55.15
C MET A 15 -31.37 -31.48 54.62
N ILE A 16 -30.50 -32.47 54.46
CA ILE A 16 -29.20 -32.32 53.87
C ILE A 16 -29.33 -32.05 52.35
N LEU A 17 -30.25 -32.70 51.67
CA LEU A 17 -30.54 -32.41 50.25
C LEU A 17 -31.15 -31.03 50.04
N CYS A 18 -32.03 -30.54 50.91
CA CYS A 18 -32.52 -29.16 50.85
C CYS A 18 -31.46 -28.12 51.20
N ALA A 19 -30.52 -28.39 52.12
CA ALA A 19 -29.41 -27.50 52.45
C ALA A 19 -28.38 -27.45 51.31
N VAL A 20 -28.16 -28.54 50.58
CA VAL A 20 -27.28 -28.54 49.39
C VAL A 20 -27.93 -27.85 48.20
N ALA A 21 -29.28 -27.98 48.06
CA ALA A 21 -30.03 -27.26 46.98
C ALA A 21 -30.09 -25.74 47.18
N THR A 22 -30.00 -25.24 48.42
CA THR A 22 -29.93 -23.79 48.70
C THR A 22 -28.54 -23.22 48.59
N LEU A 23 -27.48 -24.05 48.67
CA LEU A 23 -26.09 -23.61 48.46
C LEU A 23 -25.64 -23.67 47.01
N THR A 24 -26.43 -24.25 46.08
CA THR A 24 -26.18 -24.30 44.64
C THR A 24 -27.05 -23.32 43.85
N GLN A 25 -27.75 -22.35 44.47
CA GLN A 25 -28.12 -21.14 43.76
C GLN A 25 -26.82 -20.40 43.48
N GLY A 26 -26.16 -20.88 42.42
CA GLY A 26 -24.98 -20.26 41.88
C GLY A 26 -25.26 -18.76 41.75
N ARG A 27 -24.45 -17.94 42.38
CA ARG A 27 -24.23 -16.60 41.90
C ARG A 27 -24.06 -16.75 40.40
N LYS A 28 -25.06 -16.29 39.59
CA LYS A 28 -24.81 -15.96 38.20
C LYS A 28 -23.47 -15.23 38.23
N PRO A 29 -22.47 -15.65 37.47
CA PRO A 29 -21.28 -14.84 37.37
C PRO A 29 -21.81 -13.44 37.08
N ALA A 30 -21.48 -12.48 37.92
CA ALA A 30 -21.75 -11.09 37.64
C ALA A 30 -21.26 -10.93 36.22
N GLY A 31 -22.20 -10.71 35.28
CA GLY A 31 -21.84 -10.52 33.89
C GLY A 31 -20.74 -9.49 33.97
N VAL A 32 -19.58 -9.80 33.41
CA VAL A 32 -18.54 -8.82 33.22
C VAL A 32 -19.25 -7.77 32.37
N GLN A 33 -19.78 -6.74 33.05
CA GLN A 33 -20.23 -5.53 32.37
C GLN A 33 -18.99 -5.15 31.57
N PRO A 34 -19.07 -5.08 30.25
CA PRO A 34 -17.94 -4.56 29.48
C PRO A 34 -17.67 -3.21 30.13
N HIS A 35 -16.50 -3.07 30.75
CA HIS A 35 -16.07 -1.76 31.22
C HIS A 35 -16.03 -0.91 29.96
N ILE A 36 -17.05 -0.06 29.77
CA ILE A 36 -17.08 0.95 28.74
C ILE A 36 -15.85 1.79 29.02
N ASN A 37 -14.79 1.48 28.31
CA ASN A 37 -13.53 2.21 28.42
C ASN A 37 -13.78 3.53 27.68
N ALA A 38 -14.21 4.55 28.40
CA ALA A 38 -14.47 5.90 27.90
C ALA A 38 -13.26 6.53 27.15
N THR A 39 -12.18 5.80 27.02
CA THR A 39 -10.92 6.18 26.35
C THR A 39 -10.60 5.39 25.09
N ARG A 40 -11.36 4.31 24.76
CA ARG A 40 -11.11 3.50 23.55
C ARG A 40 -11.64 4.25 22.32
N PRO A 41 -10.88 4.39 21.24
CA PRO A 41 -11.39 4.99 20.01
C PRO A 41 -12.51 4.12 19.42
N ARG A 42 -13.45 4.74 18.72
CA ARG A 42 -14.50 4.05 17.96
C ARG A 42 -14.13 3.82 16.51
N LEU A 43 -13.21 4.64 16.00
CA LEU A 43 -12.74 4.53 14.61
C LEU A 43 -11.23 4.72 14.54
N VAL A 44 -10.57 3.86 13.78
CA VAL A 44 -9.22 4.09 13.26
C VAL A 44 -9.36 4.44 11.79
N LEU A 45 -8.96 5.67 11.43
CA LEU A 45 -8.91 6.14 10.05
C LEU A 45 -7.45 6.19 9.60
N LEU A 46 -7.03 5.23 8.77
CA LEU A 46 -5.74 5.22 8.12
C LEU A 46 -5.83 5.93 6.77
N ILE A 47 -5.25 7.11 6.67
CA ILE A 47 -5.14 7.91 5.46
C ILE A 47 -3.77 7.66 4.84
N VAL A 48 -3.76 7.11 3.64
CA VAL A 48 -2.54 6.90 2.85
C VAL A 48 -2.61 7.78 1.62
N VAL A 49 -1.57 8.55 1.34
CA VAL A 49 -1.44 9.26 0.06
C VAL A 49 -0.31 8.60 -0.71
N ASP A 50 -0.67 7.89 -1.76
CA ASP A 50 0.25 7.10 -2.59
C ASP A 50 1.35 8.00 -3.18
N GLN A 51 2.62 7.62 -3.04
CA GLN A 51 3.80 8.35 -3.52
C GLN A 51 4.01 9.74 -2.87
N PHE A 52 3.51 9.96 -1.64
CA PHE A 52 3.64 11.26 -0.97
C PHE A 52 4.96 11.35 -0.21
N ARG A 53 5.90 12.12 -0.73
CA ARG A 53 7.22 12.35 -0.13
C ARG A 53 7.12 13.18 1.15
N TYR A 54 7.99 12.89 2.11
CA TYR A 54 8.06 13.69 3.33
C TYR A 54 8.34 15.19 3.06
N ASP A 55 9.20 15.50 2.07
CA ASP A 55 9.57 16.89 1.78
C ASP A 55 8.42 17.75 1.27
N TYR A 56 7.29 17.17 0.85
CA TYR A 56 6.08 17.94 0.53
C TYR A 56 5.51 18.66 1.77
N LEU A 57 5.69 18.11 2.98
CA LEU A 57 5.31 18.77 4.23
C LEU A 57 6.11 20.05 4.48
N THR A 58 7.36 20.10 4.00
CA THR A 58 8.22 21.29 4.15
C THR A 58 8.16 22.22 2.95
N ARG A 59 8.00 21.67 1.74
CA ARG A 59 7.92 22.47 0.49
C ARG A 59 6.60 23.22 0.35
N PHE A 60 5.51 22.60 0.81
CA PHE A 60 4.14 23.10 0.62
C PHE A 60 3.40 23.37 1.94
N GLY A 61 4.02 23.04 3.09
CA GLY A 61 3.35 23.04 4.39
C GLY A 61 2.76 24.38 4.81
N ASP A 62 3.36 25.51 4.40
CA ASP A 62 2.84 26.86 4.64
C ASP A 62 1.65 27.21 3.72
N LEU A 63 1.38 26.41 2.70
CA LEU A 63 0.23 26.55 1.80
C LEU A 63 -0.93 25.61 2.18
N PHE A 64 -0.70 24.63 3.02
CA PHE A 64 -1.76 23.73 3.48
C PHE A 64 -2.78 24.48 4.35
N GLY A 65 -4.04 24.13 4.13
CA GLY A 65 -5.15 24.70 4.90
C GLY A 65 -5.21 24.21 6.36
N GLY A 66 -6.06 24.84 7.14
CA GLY A 66 -6.22 24.49 8.57
C GLY A 66 -7.05 23.24 8.86
N ARG A 67 -7.57 22.50 7.82
CA ARG A 67 -8.55 21.41 8.03
C ARG A 67 -8.00 20.01 7.71
N GLY A 68 -7.06 19.90 6.77
CA GLY A 68 -6.50 18.64 6.26
C GLY A 68 -5.11 18.32 6.81
N ILE A 69 -4.11 18.20 5.92
CA ILE A 69 -2.71 17.90 6.29
C ILE A 69 -2.18 18.96 7.23
N GLY A 70 -2.48 20.25 6.98
CA GLY A 70 -2.08 21.33 7.88
C GLY A 70 -2.65 21.17 9.30
N ARG A 71 -3.86 20.62 9.47
CA ARG A 71 -4.41 20.25 10.78
C ARG A 71 -3.63 19.10 11.40
N LEU A 72 -3.37 18.04 10.64
CA LEU A 72 -2.62 16.88 11.10
C LEU A 72 -1.22 17.26 11.58
N MET A 73 -0.52 18.12 10.84
CA MET A 73 0.80 18.66 11.23
C MET A 73 0.76 19.46 12.54
N ARG A 74 -0.29 20.22 12.76
CA ARG A 74 -0.43 21.08 13.95
C ARG A 74 -0.93 20.33 15.19
N GLU A 75 -1.87 19.40 15.02
CA GLU A 75 -2.60 18.75 16.12
C GLU A 75 -2.16 17.30 16.34
N GLY A 76 -1.34 16.74 15.46
CA GLY A 76 -0.87 15.37 15.52
C GLY A 76 0.51 15.19 16.16
N ALA A 77 0.83 13.96 16.50
CA ALA A 77 2.17 13.49 16.81
C ALA A 77 2.86 13.13 15.49
N SER A 78 3.86 13.89 15.08
CA SER A 78 4.54 13.79 13.78
C SER A 78 5.98 13.33 13.97
N TRP A 79 6.38 12.24 13.30
CA TRP A 79 7.76 11.76 13.26
C TRP A 79 8.47 12.31 12.03
N THR A 80 9.60 12.99 12.26
CA THR A 80 10.35 13.68 11.20
C THR A 80 11.37 12.79 10.49
N ASP A 81 11.62 11.60 10.99
CA ASP A 81 12.54 10.61 10.42
C ASP A 81 11.84 9.25 10.29
N ALA A 82 10.77 9.22 9.48
CA ALA A 82 10.02 7.99 9.21
C ALA A 82 10.40 7.44 7.83
N ASN A 83 11.09 6.29 7.83
CA ASN A 83 11.62 5.67 6.62
C ASN A 83 11.17 4.22 6.48
N TYR A 84 10.82 3.81 5.25
CA TYR A 84 10.75 2.39 4.91
C TYR A 84 12.15 1.75 4.96
N ASP A 85 12.23 0.58 5.58
CA ASP A 85 13.50 -0.15 5.68
C ASP A 85 13.48 -1.42 4.81
N HIS A 86 12.87 -1.34 3.64
CA HIS A 86 12.85 -2.39 2.62
C HIS A 86 13.00 -1.83 1.20
N MET A 87 13.35 -2.69 0.24
CA MET A 87 13.36 -2.47 -1.19
C MET A 87 12.74 -3.73 -1.86
N PRO A 88 11.92 -3.56 -2.90
CA PRO A 88 11.52 -2.30 -3.53
C PRO A 88 10.44 -1.54 -2.74
N THR A 89 10.49 -0.22 -2.83
CA THR A 89 9.49 0.70 -2.27
C THR A 89 8.36 0.89 -3.26
N PHE A 90 7.49 -0.12 -3.36
CA PHE A 90 6.34 -0.15 -4.26
C PHE A 90 5.01 -0.13 -3.51
N THR A 91 3.93 0.20 -4.23
CA THR A 91 2.58 0.32 -3.66
C THR A 91 2.14 -0.90 -2.86
N ALA A 92 2.25 -2.12 -3.42
CA ALA A 92 1.78 -3.32 -2.72
C ALA A 92 2.61 -3.66 -1.46
N PRO A 93 3.95 -3.69 -1.50
CA PRO A 93 4.78 -3.85 -0.30
C PRO A 93 4.53 -2.77 0.76
N GLY A 94 4.43 -1.50 0.35
CA GLY A 94 4.16 -0.38 1.26
C GLY A 94 2.83 -0.56 1.98
N HIS A 95 1.72 -0.74 1.25
CA HIS A 95 0.39 -0.95 1.83
C HIS A 95 0.31 -2.21 2.70
N ALA A 96 0.99 -3.31 2.31
CA ALA A 96 1.07 -4.50 3.15
C ALA A 96 1.77 -4.19 4.48
N SER A 97 2.87 -3.42 4.45
CA SER A 97 3.62 -3.04 5.66
C SER A 97 2.81 -2.17 6.62
N LEU A 98 1.95 -1.29 6.11
CA LEU A 98 1.08 -0.43 6.95
C LEU A 98 0.12 -1.24 7.81
N GLY A 99 -0.52 -2.26 7.22
CA GLY A 99 -1.49 -3.09 7.94
C GLY A 99 -0.84 -4.15 8.84
N THR A 100 0.28 -4.74 8.39
CA THR A 100 0.92 -5.88 9.08
C THR A 100 2.01 -5.48 10.07
N GLY A 101 2.60 -4.30 9.93
CA GLY A 101 3.79 -3.91 10.69
C GLY A 101 5.04 -4.73 10.34
N ALA A 102 5.12 -5.29 9.12
CA ALA A 102 6.18 -6.20 8.71
C ALA A 102 6.71 -5.88 7.30
N TRP A 103 7.90 -6.37 6.98
CA TRP A 103 8.54 -6.17 5.67
C TRP A 103 8.13 -7.23 4.65
N PRO A 104 8.39 -7.01 3.35
CA PRO A 104 8.13 -7.99 2.28
C PRO A 104 8.69 -9.38 2.53
N SER A 105 9.84 -9.48 3.21
CA SER A 105 10.45 -10.75 3.63
C SER A 105 9.58 -11.60 4.55
N GLN A 106 8.64 -10.99 5.29
CA GLN A 106 7.67 -11.68 6.13
C GLN A 106 6.28 -11.71 5.49
N THR A 107 5.83 -10.57 4.95
CA THR A 107 4.48 -10.47 4.36
C THR A 107 4.33 -11.30 3.09
N GLY A 108 5.44 -11.63 2.42
CA GLY A 108 5.48 -12.27 1.12
C GLY A 108 5.03 -11.36 -0.03
N ILE A 109 4.66 -10.10 0.21
CA ILE A 109 4.31 -9.13 -0.82
C ILE A 109 5.58 -8.40 -1.25
N VAL A 110 6.35 -9.04 -2.13
CA VAL A 110 7.70 -8.57 -2.51
C VAL A 110 7.69 -7.43 -3.51
N ALA A 111 6.60 -7.26 -4.27
CA ALA A 111 6.43 -6.20 -5.26
C ALA A 111 4.95 -6.09 -5.67
N ASN A 112 4.61 -5.22 -6.65
CA ASN A 112 3.28 -5.19 -7.26
C ASN A 112 3.01 -6.47 -8.08
N GLU A 113 4.07 -7.05 -8.65
CA GLU A 113 4.05 -8.29 -9.41
C GLU A 113 5.40 -9.00 -9.31
N TRP A 114 5.39 -10.32 -9.47
CA TRP A 114 6.60 -11.17 -9.47
C TRP A 114 6.39 -12.42 -10.29
N TYR A 115 7.46 -13.17 -10.52
CA TYR A 115 7.39 -14.50 -11.08
C TYR A 115 7.10 -15.53 -9.99
N GLU A 116 6.02 -16.29 -10.15
CA GLU A 116 5.66 -17.37 -9.24
C GLU A 116 6.30 -18.68 -9.73
N GLN A 117 7.26 -19.16 -8.95
CA GLN A 117 8.10 -20.32 -9.32
C GLN A 117 7.27 -21.58 -9.59
N ASP A 118 6.24 -21.83 -8.74
CA ASP A 118 5.43 -23.05 -8.81
C ASP A 118 4.53 -23.10 -10.05
N THR A 119 4.01 -21.97 -10.47
CA THR A 119 3.10 -21.87 -11.62
C THR A 119 3.80 -21.50 -12.94
N GLY A 120 5.03 -21.01 -12.86
CA GLY A 120 5.79 -20.51 -14.00
C GLY A 120 5.20 -19.25 -14.64
N LYS A 121 4.42 -18.47 -13.88
CA LYS A 121 3.70 -17.29 -14.38
C LYS A 121 4.13 -16.02 -13.69
N LYS A 122 4.06 -14.91 -14.41
CA LYS A 122 4.06 -13.58 -13.85
C LYS A 122 2.69 -13.31 -13.25
N ILE A 123 2.64 -12.96 -11.98
CA ILE A 123 1.41 -12.73 -11.24
C ILE A 123 1.44 -11.35 -10.54
N LYS A 124 0.27 -10.76 -10.36
CA LYS A 124 0.09 -9.56 -9.52
C LYS A 124 -0.16 -9.95 -8.07
N SER A 125 0.27 -9.10 -7.15
CA SER A 125 0.25 -9.34 -5.69
C SER A 125 -1.11 -9.74 -5.12
N ILE A 126 -2.20 -9.28 -5.74
CA ILE A 126 -3.58 -9.50 -5.24
C ILE A 126 -4.47 -10.29 -6.21
N THR A 127 -3.96 -10.77 -7.34
CA THR A 127 -4.76 -11.59 -8.27
C THR A 127 -5.15 -12.91 -7.61
N ASP A 128 -6.41 -13.26 -7.70
CA ASP A 128 -6.97 -14.51 -7.18
C ASP A 128 -7.93 -15.12 -8.21
N ASP A 129 -7.50 -16.22 -8.83
CA ASP A 129 -8.22 -16.95 -9.87
C ASP A 129 -9.41 -17.76 -9.33
N THR A 130 -9.53 -17.89 -8.00
CA THR A 130 -10.68 -18.54 -7.33
C THR A 130 -11.83 -17.57 -7.10
N THR A 131 -11.65 -16.28 -7.39
CA THR A 131 -12.63 -15.22 -7.16
C THR A 131 -12.95 -14.47 -8.46
N LYS A 132 -13.97 -13.61 -8.43
CA LYS A 132 -14.37 -12.75 -9.54
C LYS A 132 -14.51 -11.31 -9.05
N THR A 133 -14.28 -10.34 -9.95
CA THR A 133 -14.59 -8.93 -9.68
C THR A 133 -16.11 -8.72 -9.80
N ILE A 134 -16.70 -8.06 -8.80
CA ILE A 134 -18.13 -7.71 -8.76
C ILE A 134 -18.27 -6.26 -9.24
N ALA A 135 -19.30 -5.97 -10.06
CA ALA A 135 -19.57 -4.68 -10.70
C ALA A 135 -18.49 -4.21 -11.68
N GLY A 136 -17.49 -5.05 -11.99
CA GLY A 136 -16.47 -4.85 -13.01
C GLY A 136 -16.92 -5.35 -14.39
N ARG A 137 -15.95 -5.69 -15.26
CA ARG A 137 -16.24 -6.32 -16.55
C ARG A 137 -16.74 -7.76 -16.35
N PRO A 138 -17.58 -8.28 -17.27
CA PRO A 138 -17.96 -9.67 -17.25
C PRO A 138 -16.74 -10.61 -17.25
N ASN A 139 -16.73 -11.61 -16.39
CA ASN A 139 -15.67 -12.61 -16.24
C ASN A 139 -14.28 -12.04 -15.87
N GLU A 140 -14.22 -10.83 -15.32
CA GLU A 140 -12.99 -10.28 -14.80
C GLU A 140 -12.50 -11.11 -13.59
N LEU A 141 -11.22 -11.52 -13.62
CA LEU A 141 -10.60 -12.24 -12.50
C LEU A 141 -10.70 -11.40 -11.23
N GLY A 142 -11.03 -12.07 -10.15
CA GLY A 142 -11.12 -11.44 -8.85
C GLY A 142 -9.77 -11.17 -8.22
N LYS A 143 -9.83 -10.52 -7.09
CA LYS A 143 -8.69 -10.06 -6.32
C LYS A 143 -8.94 -10.32 -4.85
N SER A 144 -7.88 -10.65 -4.12
CA SER A 144 -7.97 -10.91 -2.68
C SER A 144 -6.63 -10.69 -2.00
N PRO A 145 -6.59 -10.59 -0.66
CA PRO A 145 -5.36 -10.55 0.11
C PRO A 145 -4.73 -11.94 0.32
N ARG A 146 -5.12 -12.96 -0.42
CA ARG A 146 -4.72 -14.36 -0.22
C ARG A 146 -3.20 -14.57 -0.18
N ARG A 147 -2.45 -13.75 -0.92
CA ARG A 147 -0.98 -13.84 -0.97
C ARG A 147 -0.29 -13.14 0.19
N LEU A 148 -1.01 -12.37 0.99
CA LEU A 148 -0.50 -11.81 2.24
C LEU A 148 -0.34 -12.93 3.27
N LEU A 149 0.88 -13.10 3.80
CA LEU A 149 1.20 -14.24 4.70
C LEU A 149 0.99 -13.90 6.18
N CYS A 150 0.82 -12.64 6.51
CA CYS A 150 0.66 -12.12 7.86
C CYS A 150 -0.76 -11.62 8.09
N SER A 151 -1.21 -11.60 9.34
CA SER A 151 -2.38 -10.85 9.75
C SER A 151 -2.08 -9.35 9.75
N THR A 152 -3.12 -8.54 9.75
CA THR A 152 -3.06 -7.08 9.86
C THR A 152 -3.66 -6.60 11.18
N VAL A 153 -3.49 -5.32 11.50
CA VAL A 153 -4.18 -4.74 12.67
C VAL A 153 -5.70 -4.81 12.52
N GLY A 154 -6.24 -4.76 11.30
CA GLY A 154 -7.67 -4.95 11.02
C GLY A 154 -8.12 -6.39 11.30
N ASP A 155 -7.30 -7.38 10.92
CA ASP A 155 -7.57 -8.79 11.23
C ASP A 155 -7.58 -9.03 12.74
N GLU A 156 -6.55 -8.56 13.46
CA GLU A 156 -6.43 -8.74 14.91
C GLU A 156 -7.53 -8.01 15.68
N LEU A 157 -7.98 -6.85 15.18
CA LEU A 157 -9.08 -6.11 15.77
C LEU A 157 -10.37 -6.92 15.73
N ARG A 158 -10.70 -7.48 14.57
CA ARG A 158 -11.89 -8.32 14.38
C ARG A 158 -11.84 -9.62 15.18
N LEU A 159 -10.66 -10.25 15.23
CA LEU A 159 -10.46 -11.47 16.02
C LEU A 159 -10.63 -11.21 17.52
N ALA A 160 -10.23 -10.04 18.01
CA ALA A 160 -10.27 -9.71 19.44
C ALA A 160 -11.70 -9.55 19.99
N ASP A 161 -12.68 -9.20 19.16
CA ASP A 161 -14.06 -8.94 19.57
C ASP A 161 -15.11 -9.84 18.90
N ASN A 162 -14.68 -10.97 18.34
CA ASN A 162 -15.53 -11.95 17.64
C ASN A 162 -16.33 -11.30 16.49
N ASP A 163 -15.63 -10.57 15.63
CA ASP A 163 -16.16 -9.92 14.42
C ASP A 163 -17.15 -8.76 14.67
N ALA A 164 -17.20 -8.21 15.88
CA ALA A 164 -18.01 -7.03 16.18
C ALA A 164 -17.45 -5.77 15.48
N SER A 165 -16.13 -5.62 15.43
CA SER A 165 -15.45 -4.56 14.67
C SER A 165 -15.51 -4.80 13.16
N LYS A 166 -15.45 -3.73 12.40
CA LYS A 166 -15.34 -3.76 10.93
C LYS A 166 -13.96 -3.31 10.48
N ALA A 167 -13.46 -3.95 9.42
CA ALA A 167 -12.24 -3.56 8.73
C ALA A 167 -12.54 -3.38 7.23
N ILE A 168 -12.37 -2.16 6.73
CA ILE A 168 -12.71 -1.80 5.34
C ILE A 168 -11.55 -1.03 4.71
N GLY A 169 -11.28 -1.34 3.42
CA GLY A 169 -10.30 -0.61 2.63
C GLY A 169 -10.90 0.02 1.37
N ILE A 170 -10.53 1.26 1.08
CA ILE A 170 -11.06 2.05 -0.05
C ILE A 170 -9.88 2.72 -0.77
N SER A 171 -9.81 2.56 -2.09
CA SER A 171 -8.80 3.23 -2.93
C SER A 171 -9.22 3.28 -4.39
N ALA A 172 -8.54 4.06 -5.22
CA ALA A 172 -8.62 3.89 -6.66
C ALA A 172 -7.86 2.64 -7.12
N LYS A 173 -6.70 2.33 -6.50
CA LYS A 173 -5.93 1.10 -6.77
C LYS A 173 -6.43 -0.08 -5.94
N ASP A 174 -6.62 -1.22 -6.59
CA ASP A 174 -7.05 -2.48 -5.98
C ASP A 174 -6.17 -2.94 -4.80
N ARG A 175 -4.85 -2.99 -4.98
CA ARG A 175 -3.88 -3.41 -3.96
C ARG A 175 -3.84 -2.49 -2.75
N SER A 176 -4.08 -1.21 -2.96
CA SER A 176 -4.14 -0.21 -1.89
C SER A 176 -5.41 -0.33 -1.04
N ALA A 177 -6.53 -0.78 -1.65
CA ALA A 177 -7.76 -1.07 -0.93
C ALA A 177 -7.69 -2.41 -0.17
N ILE A 178 -7.06 -3.44 -0.76
CA ILE A 178 -7.14 -4.83 -0.31
C ILE A 178 -6.14 -5.14 0.82
N LEU A 179 -4.90 -4.62 0.74
CA LEU A 179 -3.82 -5.08 1.61
C LEU A 179 -3.88 -4.53 3.05
N PRO A 180 -4.20 -3.23 3.30
CA PRO A 180 -4.17 -2.70 4.66
C PRO A 180 -5.21 -3.29 5.62
N PRO A 181 -6.49 -3.51 5.22
CA PRO A 181 -7.48 -4.06 6.13
C PRO A 181 -7.30 -5.55 6.42
N GLY A 182 -6.58 -6.29 5.54
CA GLY A 182 -6.16 -7.65 5.79
C GLY A 182 -7.01 -8.75 5.18
N ARG A 183 -6.73 -9.98 5.65
CA ARG A 183 -7.33 -11.22 5.13
C ARG A 183 -8.72 -11.48 5.68
N HIS A 184 -9.05 -10.91 6.82
CA HIS A 184 -10.34 -11.06 7.49
C HIS A 184 -11.20 -9.77 7.40
N ALA A 185 -10.87 -8.90 6.43
CA ALA A 185 -11.59 -7.66 6.20
C ALA A 185 -13.05 -7.91 5.80
N ASN A 186 -13.95 -7.00 6.22
CA ASN A 186 -15.35 -7.00 5.78
C ASN A 186 -15.47 -6.67 4.31
N ALA A 187 -14.65 -5.71 3.83
CA ALA A 187 -14.72 -5.23 2.48
C ALA A 187 -13.41 -4.59 2.01
N ALA A 188 -13.18 -4.65 0.71
CA ALA A 188 -12.28 -3.76 0.01
C ALA A 188 -12.96 -3.27 -1.27
N TYR A 189 -12.89 -1.95 -1.52
CA TYR A 189 -13.52 -1.30 -2.65
C TYR A 189 -12.49 -0.52 -3.46
N TRP A 190 -12.54 -0.64 -4.78
CA TRP A 190 -11.64 0.12 -5.65
C TRP A 190 -12.35 0.60 -6.92
N PHE A 191 -11.75 1.61 -7.58
CA PHE A 191 -12.31 2.17 -8.80
C PHE A 191 -11.94 1.32 -10.02
N SER A 192 -12.89 1.09 -10.92
CA SER A 192 -12.69 0.40 -12.18
C SER A 192 -12.66 1.39 -13.34
N THR A 193 -11.49 1.61 -13.93
CA THR A 193 -11.35 2.43 -15.12
C THR A 193 -12.01 1.81 -16.36
N ASP A 194 -12.36 0.53 -16.33
CA ASP A 194 -13.08 -0.13 -17.41
C ASP A 194 -14.58 0.22 -17.42
N THR A 195 -15.18 0.43 -16.25
CA THR A 195 -16.64 0.62 -16.11
C THR A 195 -17.04 1.95 -15.51
N GLY A 196 -16.12 2.66 -14.83
CA GLY A 196 -16.41 3.86 -14.05
C GLY A 196 -17.13 3.58 -12.72
N ASN A 197 -17.21 2.33 -12.32
CA ASN A 197 -17.83 1.90 -11.08
C ASN A 197 -16.82 1.74 -9.94
N ILE A 198 -17.31 1.81 -8.73
CA ILE A 198 -16.64 1.21 -7.59
C ILE A 198 -16.95 -0.29 -7.60
N VAL A 199 -15.91 -1.09 -7.52
CA VAL A 199 -15.96 -2.56 -7.65
C VAL A 199 -15.40 -3.23 -6.40
N SER A 200 -15.66 -4.53 -6.27
CA SER A 200 -15.13 -5.38 -5.20
C SER A 200 -14.87 -6.80 -5.74
N SER A 201 -14.71 -7.76 -4.85
CA SER A 201 -14.42 -9.16 -5.18
C SER A 201 -15.40 -10.11 -4.51
N THR A 202 -15.65 -11.26 -5.16
CA THR A 202 -16.37 -12.38 -4.53
C THR A 202 -15.63 -12.98 -3.34
N TYR A 203 -14.44 -12.49 -3.02
CA TYR A 203 -13.76 -12.79 -1.75
C TYR A 203 -14.53 -12.23 -0.55
N TYR A 204 -15.15 -11.06 -0.70
CA TYR A 204 -15.84 -10.35 0.38
C TYR A 204 -17.35 -10.58 0.35
N PHE A 205 -17.95 -10.63 -0.85
CA PHE A 205 -19.39 -10.66 -1.05
C PHE A 205 -19.78 -11.63 -2.16
N ASN A 206 -20.97 -12.22 -2.08
CA ASN A 206 -21.57 -12.88 -3.22
C ASN A 206 -22.12 -11.86 -4.23
N ASP A 207 -22.80 -10.83 -3.73
CA ASP A 207 -23.35 -9.72 -4.50
C ASP A 207 -22.91 -8.38 -3.90
N MET A 208 -22.84 -7.35 -4.74
CA MET A 208 -22.46 -6.01 -4.29
C MET A 208 -23.52 -5.47 -3.31
N PRO A 209 -23.10 -4.88 -2.17
CA PRO A 209 -24.04 -4.24 -1.25
C PRO A 209 -24.93 -3.21 -1.93
N ASP A 210 -26.22 -3.16 -1.54
CA ASP A 210 -27.22 -2.29 -2.17
C ASP A 210 -26.81 -0.81 -2.20
N TRP A 211 -26.16 -0.33 -1.16
CA TRP A 211 -25.71 1.06 -1.09
C TRP A 211 -24.61 1.35 -2.12
N VAL A 212 -23.70 0.42 -2.39
CA VAL A 212 -22.68 0.54 -3.44
C VAL A 212 -23.33 0.47 -4.81
N THR A 213 -24.30 -0.43 -5.00
CA THR A 213 -25.08 -0.51 -6.24
C THR A 213 -25.79 0.81 -6.53
N ARG A 214 -26.41 1.44 -5.51
CA ARG A 214 -27.01 2.79 -5.65
C ARG A 214 -25.96 3.88 -5.93
N PHE A 215 -24.78 3.81 -5.30
CA PHE A 215 -23.68 4.73 -5.60
C PHE A 215 -23.26 4.65 -7.06
N ASN A 216 -23.02 3.45 -7.57
CA ASN A 216 -22.64 3.20 -8.95
C ASN A 216 -23.73 3.63 -9.96
N ALA A 217 -24.99 3.41 -9.64
CA ALA A 217 -26.12 3.82 -10.49
C ALA A 217 -26.19 5.33 -10.72
N ARG A 218 -25.65 6.15 -9.79
CA ARG A 218 -25.55 7.61 -9.96
C ARG A 218 -24.48 8.02 -10.97
N ARG A 219 -23.62 7.09 -11.43
CA ARG A 219 -22.49 7.36 -12.34
C ARG A 219 -21.66 8.56 -11.87
N ALA A 220 -21.28 8.55 -10.59
CA ALA A 220 -20.70 9.71 -9.91
C ALA A 220 -19.39 10.21 -10.57
N ALA A 221 -18.64 9.34 -11.24
CA ALA A 221 -17.43 9.68 -11.97
C ALA A 221 -17.71 10.56 -13.20
N ASP A 222 -18.86 10.39 -13.87
CA ASP A 222 -19.18 11.05 -15.15
C ASP A 222 -19.31 12.57 -15.03
N LYS A 223 -19.57 13.10 -13.83
CA LYS A 223 -19.70 14.56 -13.60
C LYS A 223 -18.43 15.34 -13.92
N TRP A 224 -17.27 14.68 -13.95
CA TRP A 224 -16.00 15.31 -14.30
C TRP A 224 -15.60 15.13 -15.77
N PHE A 225 -16.46 14.55 -16.61
CA PHE A 225 -16.19 14.51 -18.05
C PHE A 225 -16.12 15.93 -18.62
N GLY A 226 -15.00 16.29 -19.25
CA GLY A 226 -14.74 17.64 -19.75
C GLY A 226 -14.42 18.67 -18.66
N ALA A 227 -14.30 18.26 -17.40
CA ALA A 227 -13.87 19.16 -16.34
C ALA A 227 -12.45 19.68 -16.60
N ARG A 228 -12.19 20.91 -16.17
CA ARG A 228 -10.87 21.54 -16.24
C ARG A 228 -10.18 21.38 -14.88
N TRP A 229 -8.97 20.90 -14.91
CA TRP A 229 -8.04 20.99 -13.79
C TRP A 229 -7.16 22.22 -14.00
N ASP A 230 -7.52 23.32 -13.36
CA ASP A 230 -6.77 24.57 -13.30
C ASP A 230 -5.92 24.58 -12.02
N ARG A 231 -4.88 25.42 -11.96
CA ARG A 231 -4.14 25.66 -10.72
C ARG A 231 -5.08 26.12 -9.60
N LEU A 232 -4.92 25.55 -8.42
CA LEU A 232 -5.73 25.88 -7.24
C LEU A 232 -5.46 27.31 -6.74
N LEU A 233 -4.17 27.69 -6.69
CA LEU A 233 -3.79 29.02 -6.26
C LEU A 233 -3.81 29.97 -7.44
N PRO A 234 -4.36 31.18 -7.27
CA PRO A 234 -4.40 32.20 -8.33
C PRO A 234 -3.03 32.81 -8.64
N ASN A 235 -2.07 32.69 -7.71
CA ASN A 235 -0.72 33.24 -7.86
C ASN A 235 0.23 32.21 -8.49
N GLU A 236 0.44 32.33 -9.80
CA GLU A 236 1.38 31.47 -10.54
C GLU A 236 2.83 31.55 -10.03
N ALA A 237 3.24 32.69 -9.45
CA ALA A 237 4.58 32.85 -8.91
C ALA A 237 4.89 31.88 -7.76
N GLU A 238 3.88 31.41 -7.01
CA GLU A 238 4.07 30.38 -5.99
C GLU A 238 4.42 29.03 -6.61
N TYR A 239 3.79 28.67 -7.75
CA TYR A 239 4.13 27.46 -8.47
C TYR A 239 5.54 27.53 -9.06
N LEU A 240 5.87 28.63 -9.75
CA LEU A 240 7.21 28.84 -10.31
C LEU A 240 8.31 28.75 -9.26
N LYS A 241 8.09 29.34 -8.07
CA LYS A 241 9.04 29.35 -6.96
C LYS A 241 9.31 27.94 -6.41
N ARG A 242 8.29 27.06 -6.31
CA ARG A 242 8.34 25.80 -5.59
C ARG A 242 8.47 24.57 -6.50
N ALA A 243 7.91 24.66 -7.70
CA ALA A 243 7.83 23.57 -8.66
C ALA A 243 8.56 23.85 -9.99
N GLY A 244 8.91 25.12 -10.27
CA GLY A 244 9.61 25.49 -11.51
C GLY A 244 8.63 25.75 -12.66
N GLN A 245 9.15 25.64 -13.90
CA GLN A 245 8.37 25.84 -15.12
C GLN A 245 7.34 24.73 -15.28
N ASP A 246 6.21 25.06 -15.87
CA ASP A 246 5.08 24.15 -16.10
C ASP A 246 5.35 23.22 -17.30
N ASP A 247 5.80 23.78 -18.42
CA ASP A 247 6.10 23.02 -19.64
C ASP A 247 7.61 22.72 -19.69
N VAL A 248 7.99 21.49 -19.37
CA VAL A 248 9.40 21.07 -19.38
C VAL A 248 9.61 19.81 -20.25
N PRO A 249 10.81 19.69 -20.90
CA PRO A 249 11.03 18.66 -21.94
C PRO A 249 10.92 17.21 -21.48
N TRP A 250 11.06 16.94 -20.19
CA TRP A 250 11.02 15.58 -19.63
C TRP A 250 9.64 15.09 -19.22
N GLU A 251 8.64 15.96 -19.16
CA GLU A 251 7.26 15.56 -18.91
C GLU A 251 6.68 14.86 -20.13
N ASN A 252 6.05 13.74 -19.88
CA ASN A 252 5.52 12.91 -20.94
C ASN A 252 4.14 13.38 -21.41
N LEU A 253 4.00 13.51 -22.74
CA LEU A 253 2.69 13.68 -23.38
C LEU A 253 2.01 12.33 -23.53
N ASP A 254 1.22 11.94 -22.54
CA ASP A 254 0.24 10.87 -22.67
C ASP A 254 -1.13 11.46 -23.07
N LYS A 255 -1.41 11.48 -24.35
CA LYS A 255 -2.68 11.96 -24.90
C LYS A 255 -3.89 11.17 -24.43
N SER A 256 -3.71 9.99 -23.83
CA SER A 256 -4.79 9.22 -23.23
C SER A 256 -5.24 9.75 -21.88
N SER A 257 -4.41 10.56 -21.20
CA SER A 257 -4.73 11.18 -19.92
C SER A 257 -4.98 12.69 -20.01
N HIS A 258 -4.12 13.41 -20.74
CA HIS A 258 -4.20 14.87 -20.89
C HIS A 258 -3.78 15.30 -22.29
N ASP A 259 -4.28 16.44 -22.74
CA ASP A 259 -3.94 17.01 -24.05
C ASP A 259 -2.61 17.77 -24.04
N THR A 260 -2.14 18.22 -22.86
CA THR A 260 -0.95 19.06 -22.68
C THR A 260 -0.10 18.59 -21.50
N ASN A 261 1.16 19.05 -21.43
CA ASN A 261 2.04 18.91 -20.26
C ASN A 261 1.91 20.07 -19.27
N PHE A 262 1.03 21.02 -19.53
CA PHE A 262 0.88 22.25 -18.75
C PHE A 262 -0.60 22.55 -18.48
N PHE A 263 -0.84 23.31 -17.43
CA PHE A 263 -2.17 23.77 -17.06
C PHE A 263 -2.80 24.69 -18.13
N PRO A 264 -4.14 24.61 -18.33
CA PRO A 264 -5.07 23.71 -17.69
C PRO A 264 -5.17 22.35 -18.39
N HIS A 265 -5.54 21.30 -17.64
CA HIS A 265 -5.80 19.98 -18.19
C HIS A 265 -7.30 19.74 -18.35
N VAL A 266 -7.73 19.22 -19.51
CA VAL A 266 -9.13 18.90 -19.79
C VAL A 266 -9.33 17.38 -19.71
N VAL A 267 -10.24 16.94 -18.83
CA VAL A 267 -10.37 15.53 -18.47
C VAL A 267 -11.37 14.83 -19.38
N THR A 268 -10.94 14.38 -20.54
CA THR A 268 -11.76 13.59 -21.49
C THR A 268 -11.12 12.25 -21.84
N GLY A 269 -9.79 12.15 -21.71
CA GLY A 269 -9.03 11.01 -22.23
C GLY A 269 -9.10 10.90 -23.76
N GLY A 270 -9.34 12.02 -24.46
CA GLY A 270 -9.53 12.05 -25.91
C GLY A 270 -10.87 11.48 -26.40
N ALA A 271 -11.83 11.28 -25.50
CA ALA A 271 -13.15 10.70 -25.82
C ALA A 271 -14.24 11.79 -25.93
N ASP A 272 -15.30 11.49 -26.68
CA ASP A 272 -16.47 12.37 -26.86
C ASP A 272 -17.55 12.14 -25.77
N ARG A 273 -17.40 11.10 -24.96
CA ARG A 273 -18.34 10.72 -23.89
C ARG A 273 -17.64 9.92 -22.80
N PRO A 274 -18.20 9.84 -21.58
CA PRO A 274 -17.69 8.99 -20.53
C PRO A 274 -17.52 7.53 -20.96
N GLY A 275 -16.36 6.95 -20.63
CA GLY A 275 -15.98 5.59 -20.96
C GLY A 275 -14.56 5.31 -20.49
N ARG A 276 -14.01 4.14 -20.87
CA ARG A 276 -12.71 3.66 -20.38
C ARG A 276 -11.58 4.67 -20.51
N ALA A 277 -11.46 5.36 -21.65
CA ALA A 277 -10.39 6.35 -21.84
C ALA A 277 -10.53 7.53 -20.86
N PHE A 278 -11.75 8.04 -20.70
CA PHE A 278 -12.03 9.08 -19.70
C PHE A 278 -11.77 8.59 -18.27
N TYR A 279 -12.25 7.41 -17.89
CA TYR A 279 -12.04 6.89 -16.53
C TYR A 279 -10.56 6.66 -16.22
N LYS A 280 -9.77 6.24 -17.22
CA LYS A 280 -8.31 6.17 -17.09
C LYS A 280 -7.72 7.59 -16.90
N ALA A 281 -8.15 8.58 -17.68
CA ALA A 281 -7.68 9.95 -17.54
C ALA A 281 -8.05 10.59 -16.20
N LEU A 282 -9.22 10.24 -15.65
CA LEU A 282 -9.69 10.70 -14.34
C LEU A 282 -8.72 10.34 -13.20
N ASP A 283 -8.10 9.16 -13.23
CA ASP A 283 -7.13 8.73 -12.23
C ASP A 283 -5.89 9.63 -12.14
N TYR A 284 -5.57 10.34 -13.23
CA TYR A 284 -4.45 11.29 -13.29
C TYR A 284 -4.85 12.72 -12.90
N THR A 285 -5.94 12.86 -12.15
CA THR A 285 -6.46 14.17 -11.72
C THR A 285 -6.88 14.15 -10.26
N PRO A 286 -6.95 15.30 -9.59
CA PRO A 286 -7.47 15.38 -8.22
C PRO A 286 -8.94 14.97 -8.09
N PHE A 287 -9.69 14.95 -9.19
CA PHE A 287 -11.11 14.59 -9.19
C PHE A 287 -11.35 13.11 -8.88
N SER A 288 -10.37 12.23 -9.14
CA SER A 288 -10.40 10.82 -8.68
C SER A 288 -10.43 10.74 -7.15
N ASN A 289 -9.69 11.60 -6.47
CA ASN A 289 -9.71 11.68 -5.01
C ASN A 289 -11.03 12.26 -4.47
N ASP A 290 -11.66 13.20 -5.17
CA ASP A 290 -12.99 13.71 -4.80
C ASP A 290 -14.04 12.59 -4.85
N LEU A 291 -13.98 11.73 -5.88
CA LEU A 291 -14.82 10.54 -5.98
C LEU A 291 -14.58 9.59 -4.80
N LEU A 292 -13.31 9.40 -4.44
CA LEU A 292 -12.89 8.53 -3.34
C LEU A 292 -13.43 9.03 -2.00
N VAL A 293 -13.32 10.34 -1.73
CA VAL A 293 -13.87 10.97 -0.50
C VAL A 293 -15.38 10.78 -0.44
N ALA A 294 -16.10 11.08 -1.53
CA ALA A 294 -17.55 10.89 -1.59
C ALA A 294 -17.96 9.43 -1.33
N PHE A 295 -17.18 8.46 -1.82
CA PHE A 295 -17.45 7.05 -1.55
C PHE A 295 -17.11 6.67 -0.10
N ALA A 296 -16.04 7.20 0.48
CA ALA A 296 -15.68 6.96 1.88
C ALA A 296 -16.74 7.50 2.85
N GLU A 297 -17.33 8.67 2.58
CA GLU A 297 -18.46 9.24 3.35
C GLU A 297 -19.70 8.32 3.33
N GLU A 298 -20.01 7.78 2.14
CA GLU A 298 -21.10 6.80 1.99
C GLU A 298 -20.80 5.49 2.75
N ALA A 299 -19.55 5.02 2.70
CA ALA A 299 -19.14 3.82 3.44
C ALA A 299 -19.25 4.02 4.96
N ILE A 300 -18.74 5.13 5.50
CA ILE A 300 -18.89 5.47 6.92
C ILE A 300 -20.34 5.47 7.34
N THR A 301 -21.21 6.04 6.51
CA THR A 301 -22.65 6.14 6.80
C THR A 301 -23.37 4.79 6.73
N ASN A 302 -23.22 4.08 5.62
CA ASN A 302 -24.01 2.87 5.36
C ASN A 302 -23.48 1.65 6.13
N GLU A 303 -22.18 1.61 6.42
CA GLU A 303 -21.56 0.58 7.26
C GLU A 303 -21.62 0.94 8.75
N SER A 304 -22.12 2.14 9.10
CA SER A 304 -22.19 2.63 10.49
C SER A 304 -20.86 2.62 11.22
N LEU A 305 -19.77 2.98 10.52
CA LEU A 305 -18.41 2.94 11.09
C LEU A 305 -18.28 3.92 12.25
N GLY A 306 -17.75 3.45 13.38
CA GLY A 306 -17.58 4.21 14.60
C GLY A 306 -18.87 4.56 15.35
N ALA A 307 -20.00 3.89 15.00
CA ALA A 307 -21.30 4.17 15.62
C ALA A 307 -21.46 3.54 17.01
N ASP A 308 -20.73 2.49 17.31
CA ASP A 308 -20.76 1.80 18.61
C ASP A 308 -19.41 1.85 19.33
N ASP A 309 -19.24 1.08 20.40
CA ASP A 309 -18.05 1.08 21.26
C ASP A 309 -16.98 0.05 20.77
N ASN A 310 -17.26 -0.72 19.70
CA ASN A 310 -16.26 -1.57 19.06
C ASN A 310 -15.50 -0.74 18.05
N PRO A 311 -14.16 -0.67 18.12
CA PRO A 311 -13.39 0.13 17.19
C PRO A 311 -13.44 -0.43 15.79
N ASP A 312 -13.81 0.37 14.81
CA ASP A 312 -13.71 0.02 13.40
C ASP A 312 -12.39 0.49 12.79
N PHE A 313 -11.95 -0.18 11.74
CA PHE A 313 -10.78 0.19 10.95
C PHE A 313 -11.19 0.56 9.52
N LEU A 314 -10.90 1.79 9.11
CA LEU A 314 -11.09 2.26 7.75
C LEU A 314 -9.75 2.74 7.17
N SER A 315 -9.31 2.12 6.07
CA SER A 315 -8.19 2.60 5.27
C SER A 315 -8.71 3.32 4.03
N VAL A 316 -8.31 4.59 3.84
CA VAL A 316 -8.60 5.38 2.64
C VAL A 316 -7.26 5.76 2.00
N SER A 317 -6.99 5.21 0.81
CA SER A 317 -5.74 5.45 0.10
C SER A 317 -5.97 6.26 -1.17
N PHE A 318 -5.42 7.48 -1.19
CA PHE A 318 -5.50 8.46 -2.27
C PHE A 318 -4.45 8.14 -3.33
N SER A 319 -4.86 7.53 -4.43
CA SER A 319 -3.93 7.03 -5.46
C SER A 319 -3.55 8.05 -6.53
N ALA A 320 -4.33 9.12 -6.73
CA ALA A 320 -4.12 10.06 -7.83
C ALA A 320 -2.76 10.77 -7.76
N ASN A 321 -2.22 11.00 -6.55
CA ASN A 321 -0.92 11.63 -6.37
C ASN A 321 0.21 10.80 -7.04
N ASP A 322 0.18 9.46 -6.94
CA ASP A 322 1.14 8.58 -7.59
C ASP A 322 1.03 8.63 -9.12
N TYR A 323 -0.19 8.59 -9.66
CA TYR A 323 -0.39 8.71 -11.10
C TYR A 323 0.14 10.03 -11.65
N VAL A 324 -0.13 11.14 -10.95
CA VAL A 324 0.36 12.46 -11.30
C VAL A 324 1.88 12.55 -11.17
N GLY A 325 2.46 12.00 -10.10
CA GLY A 325 3.90 11.94 -9.90
C GLY A 325 4.62 11.15 -10.99
N HIS A 326 4.10 9.98 -11.37
CA HIS A 326 4.62 9.20 -12.50
C HIS A 326 4.56 9.97 -13.81
N ARG A 327 3.52 10.76 -14.00
CA ARG A 327 3.27 11.48 -15.25
C ARG A 327 4.12 12.72 -15.39
N PHE A 328 4.17 13.57 -14.37
CA PHE A 328 4.76 14.91 -14.44
C PHE A 328 6.08 15.03 -13.65
N GLY A 329 6.35 14.10 -12.73
CA GLY A 329 7.49 14.17 -11.83
C GLY A 329 7.19 14.94 -10.55
N GLU A 330 7.93 14.63 -9.49
CA GLU A 330 7.68 15.10 -8.11
C GLU A 330 8.01 16.60 -7.88
N TYR A 331 8.62 17.25 -8.86
CA TYR A 331 8.89 18.70 -8.85
C TYR A 331 8.01 19.48 -9.84
N SER A 332 6.99 18.85 -10.44
CA SER A 332 6.05 19.51 -11.35
C SER A 332 5.06 20.40 -10.62
N GLN A 333 4.43 21.32 -11.36
CA GLN A 333 3.35 22.15 -10.83
C GLN A 333 2.10 21.32 -10.53
N GLU A 334 1.87 20.25 -11.29
CA GLU A 334 0.77 19.31 -11.10
C GLU A 334 0.87 18.57 -9.78
N VAL A 335 2.08 18.11 -9.40
CA VAL A 335 2.30 17.45 -8.10
C VAL A 335 2.12 18.44 -6.95
N MET A 336 2.58 19.69 -7.10
CA MET A 336 2.29 20.73 -6.11
C MET A 336 0.80 20.97 -5.96
N ASP A 337 0.07 21.17 -7.06
CA ASP A 337 -1.39 21.40 -7.06
C ASP A 337 -2.14 20.20 -6.47
N MET A 338 -1.74 18.99 -6.85
CA MET A 338 -2.28 17.75 -6.29
C MET A 338 -2.11 17.70 -4.78
N ALA A 339 -0.93 18.01 -4.24
CA ALA A 339 -0.68 17.99 -2.79
C ALA A 339 -1.59 19.01 -2.05
N LEU A 340 -1.80 20.20 -2.62
CA LEU A 340 -2.69 21.20 -2.04
C LEU A 340 -4.16 20.75 -2.07
N ARG A 341 -4.58 20.07 -3.13
CA ARG A 341 -5.94 19.53 -3.22
C ARG A 341 -6.16 18.33 -2.32
N VAL A 342 -5.17 17.47 -2.17
CA VAL A 342 -5.19 16.36 -1.21
C VAL A 342 -5.36 16.90 0.22
N ASP A 343 -4.69 18.00 0.58
CA ASP A 343 -4.93 18.67 1.88
C ASP A 343 -6.41 19.04 2.04
N GLN A 344 -7.04 19.65 1.02
CA GLN A 344 -8.46 20.02 1.07
C GLN A 344 -9.38 18.78 1.16
N GLN A 345 -9.08 17.73 0.40
CA GLN A 345 -9.84 16.48 0.36
C GLN A 345 -9.77 15.73 1.68
N ILE A 346 -8.59 15.65 2.30
CA ILE A 346 -8.42 15.12 3.66
C ILE A 346 -9.20 15.98 4.65
N GLY A 347 -9.16 17.31 4.51
CA GLY A 347 -9.95 18.22 5.34
C GLY A 347 -11.45 17.92 5.26
N THR A 348 -11.98 17.68 4.07
CA THR A 348 -13.39 17.31 3.85
C THR A 348 -13.73 15.99 4.53
N LEU A 349 -12.88 14.96 4.38
CA LEU A 349 -13.07 13.67 5.03
C LEU A 349 -13.02 13.80 6.57
N LEU A 350 -12.07 14.57 7.11
CA LEU A 350 -11.96 14.79 8.56
C LEU A 350 -13.16 15.54 9.14
N ASP A 351 -13.68 16.56 8.43
CA ASP A 351 -14.88 17.28 8.84
C ASP A 351 -16.11 16.35 8.87
N PHE A 352 -16.23 15.45 7.87
CA PHE A 352 -17.29 14.45 7.84
C PHE A 352 -17.19 13.45 9.01
N VAL A 353 -15.98 12.93 9.28
CA VAL A 353 -15.73 12.02 10.41
C VAL A 353 -16.02 12.72 11.73
N ASP A 354 -15.62 14.00 11.88
CA ASP A 354 -15.92 14.78 13.09
C ASP A 354 -17.44 14.91 13.33
N ALA A 355 -18.19 15.19 12.28
CA ALA A 355 -19.65 15.32 12.37
C ALA A 355 -20.36 13.99 12.68
N ARG A 356 -19.82 12.83 12.25
CA ARG A 356 -20.48 11.52 12.36
C ARG A 356 -20.02 10.71 13.57
N VAL A 357 -18.73 10.70 13.86
CA VAL A 357 -18.08 9.88 14.90
C VAL A 357 -17.52 10.76 16.02
N GLY A 358 -17.05 11.95 15.66
CA GLY A 358 -16.26 12.84 16.50
C GLY A 358 -14.76 12.50 16.42
N LEU A 359 -13.92 13.49 16.11
CA LEU A 359 -12.46 13.28 16.08
C LEU A 359 -11.89 12.93 17.46
N GLN A 360 -12.57 13.28 18.55
CA GLN A 360 -12.23 12.84 19.90
C GLN A 360 -12.40 11.32 20.11
N ASN A 361 -13.20 10.64 19.28
CA ASN A 361 -13.42 9.20 19.29
C ASN A 361 -12.66 8.48 18.16
N THR A 362 -11.86 9.22 17.40
CA THR A 362 -11.16 8.72 16.22
C THR A 362 -9.65 8.78 16.42
N ILE A 363 -8.94 7.74 16.00
CA ILE A 363 -7.51 7.81 15.72
C ILE A 363 -7.36 8.02 14.21
N VAL A 364 -6.68 9.09 13.83
CA VAL A 364 -6.30 9.35 12.45
C VAL A 364 -4.81 9.07 12.31
N VAL A 365 -4.44 8.26 11.33
CA VAL A 365 -3.06 8.02 10.92
C VAL A 365 -2.89 8.55 9.51
N PHE A 366 -1.89 9.39 9.29
CA PHE A 366 -1.53 9.92 7.98
C PHE A 366 -0.12 9.47 7.59
N THR A 367 0.02 8.87 6.41
CA THR A 367 1.29 8.38 5.88
C THR A 367 1.24 8.25 4.34
N ALA A 368 2.33 7.74 3.77
CA ALA A 368 2.41 7.27 2.39
C ALA A 368 2.96 5.84 2.34
N ASP A 369 2.75 5.16 1.24
CA ASP A 369 3.26 3.81 0.99
C ASP A 369 4.69 3.81 0.42
N HIS A 370 5.14 4.91 -0.16
CA HIS A 370 6.49 5.23 -0.62
C HIS A 370 6.59 6.70 -1.07
N GLY A 371 7.81 7.13 -1.38
CA GLY A 371 8.07 8.40 -2.06
C GLY A 371 8.29 8.21 -3.56
N ALA A 372 9.08 9.09 -4.18
CA ALA A 372 9.42 9.05 -5.60
C ALA A 372 10.82 9.58 -5.89
N SER A 373 11.49 8.95 -6.86
CA SER A 373 12.79 9.40 -7.37
C SER A 373 12.63 10.69 -8.17
N PRO A 374 13.56 11.64 -8.02
CA PRO A 374 13.69 12.75 -8.96
C PRO A 374 13.76 12.28 -10.41
N VAL A 375 13.17 13.06 -11.31
CA VAL A 375 13.27 12.82 -12.75
C VAL A 375 14.74 12.81 -13.17
N PRO A 376 15.24 11.75 -13.83
CA PRO A 376 16.66 11.62 -14.17
C PRO A 376 17.20 12.80 -14.98
N GLU A 377 16.43 13.29 -15.93
CA GLU A 377 16.79 14.43 -16.79
C GLU A 377 16.89 15.72 -15.98
N GLN A 378 15.99 15.92 -15.02
CA GLN A 378 16.04 17.07 -14.10
C GLN A 378 17.23 16.98 -13.14
N ALA A 379 17.54 15.78 -12.65
CA ALA A 379 18.71 15.52 -11.82
C ALA A 379 20.01 15.81 -12.61
N ALA A 380 20.09 15.34 -13.85
CA ALA A 380 21.24 15.59 -14.73
C ALA A 380 21.42 17.08 -15.04
N ALA A 381 20.35 17.83 -15.26
CA ALA A 381 20.40 19.29 -15.46
C ALA A 381 20.94 20.03 -14.22
N LYS A 382 20.85 19.43 -13.03
CA LYS A 382 21.43 19.94 -11.78
C LYS A 382 22.83 19.39 -11.47
N GLY A 383 23.45 18.65 -12.43
CA GLY A 383 24.79 18.06 -12.26
C GLY A 383 24.82 16.79 -11.42
N LEU A 384 23.66 16.17 -11.14
CA LEU A 384 23.55 14.89 -10.44
C LEU A 384 23.62 13.72 -11.46
N PRO A 385 23.94 12.47 -11.04
CA PRO A 385 24.14 11.34 -11.97
C PRO A 385 22.80 10.75 -12.46
N GLY A 386 21.89 11.59 -12.96
CA GLY A 386 20.60 11.16 -13.49
C GLY A 386 20.74 10.34 -14.78
N ARG A 387 20.15 9.13 -14.81
CA ARG A 387 20.16 8.23 -15.97
C ARG A 387 18.82 7.51 -16.12
N ARG A 388 18.50 7.23 -17.37
CA ARG A 388 17.29 6.48 -17.75
C ARG A 388 17.65 5.37 -18.72
N TYR A 389 17.30 4.14 -18.39
CA TYR A 389 17.54 2.96 -19.22
C TYR A 389 16.26 2.18 -19.45
N GLN A 390 16.18 1.52 -20.58
CA GLN A 390 15.14 0.50 -20.82
C GLN A 390 15.54 -0.80 -20.12
N LYS A 391 14.58 -1.56 -19.65
CA LYS A 391 14.80 -2.91 -19.09
C LYS A 391 15.55 -3.82 -20.07
N GLN A 392 15.25 -3.69 -21.36
CA GLN A 392 15.88 -4.46 -22.44
C GLN A 392 17.39 -4.17 -22.55
N ASP A 393 17.85 -2.95 -22.23
CA ASP A 393 19.28 -2.62 -22.25
C ASP A 393 20.03 -3.42 -21.17
N LEU A 394 19.47 -3.47 -19.96
CA LEU A 394 20.05 -4.25 -18.85
C LEU A 394 19.96 -5.76 -19.14
N LEU A 395 18.84 -6.23 -19.66
CA LEU A 395 18.63 -7.63 -20.01
C LEU A 395 19.65 -8.08 -21.07
N LYS A 396 19.86 -7.28 -22.11
CA LYS A 396 20.82 -7.59 -23.18
C LYS A 396 22.25 -7.75 -22.65
N VAL A 397 22.71 -6.86 -21.79
CA VAL A 397 24.08 -6.95 -21.21
C VAL A 397 24.25 -8.25 -20.43
N VAL A 398 23.22 -8.69 -19.72
CA VAL A 398 23.24 -9.93 -18.94
C VAL A 398 23.15 -11.16 -19.87
N GLU A 399 22.27 -11.15 -20.87
CA GLU A 399 22.14 -12.22 -21.84
C GLU A 399 23.44 -12.44 -22.63
N ASP A 400 24.07 -11.36 -23.12
CA ASP A 400 25.35 -11.44 -23.83
C ASP A 400 26.45 -12.08 -22.95
N ALA A 401 26.47 -11.79 -21.64
CA ALA A 401 27.45 -12.37 -20.72
C ALA A 401 27.18 -13.86 -20.44
N ILE A 402 25.92 -14.24 -20.28
CA ILE A 402 25.52 -15.64 -20.10
C ILE A 402 25.84 -16.45 -21.35
N GLU A 403 25.52 -15.94 -22.53
CA GLU A 403 25.84 -16.60 -23.79
C GLU A 403 27.37 -16.74 -23.97
N ALA A 404 28.14 -15.70 -23.71
CA ALA A 404 29.60 -15.76 -23.79
C ALA A 404 30.22 -16.81 -22.87
N ARG A 405 29.59 -17.09 -21.72
CA ARG A 405 30.11 -18.03 -20.71
C ARG A 405 29.61 -19.46 -20.89
N TYR A 406 28.33 -19.62 -21.29
CA TYR A 406 27.62 -20.91 -21.19
C TYR A 406 26.94 -21.36 -22.50
N ALA A 407 27.07 -20.60 -23.62
CA ALA A 407 26.40 -20.96 -24.87
C ALA A 407 26.75 -22.39 -25.34
N ARG A 408 25.75 -23.12 -25.76
CA ARG A 408 25.88 -24.49 -26.30
C ARG A 408 25.14 -24.61 -27.62
N LYS A 409 25.76 -25.25 -28.59
CA LYS A 409 25.18 -25.42 -29.94
C LYS A 409 23.86 -26.22 -29.95
N ASP A 410 23.66 -27.06 -28.94
CA ASP A 410 22.49 -27.93 -28.75
C ASP A 410 21.41 -27.30 -27.88
N ARG A 411 21.51 -26.02 -27.55
CA ARG A 411 20.55 -25.28 -26.70
C ARG A 411 20.05 -24.03 -27.39
N PRO A 412 18.79 -23.62 -27.07
CA PRO A 412 18.30 -22.29 -27.43
C PRO A 412 19.16 -21.19 -26.81
N ALA A 413 19.30 -20.09 -27.51
CA ALA A 413 19.90 -18.87 -26.92
C ALA A 413 19.12 -18.42 -25.68
N ASN A 414 19.85 -17.96 -24.68
CA ASN A 414 19.30 -17.43 -23.43
C ASN A 414 18.42 -18.42 -22.63
N ASP A 415 18.64 -19.77 -22.79
CA ASP A 415 17.88 -20.81 -22.08
C ASP A 415 18.03 -20.73 -20.55
N TYR A 416 19.10 -20.10 -20.04
CA TYR A 416 19.39 -19.97 -18.60
C TYR A 416 18.68 -18.81 -17.90
N ILE A 417 17.99 -17.94 -18.66
CA ILE A 417 17.11 -16.90 -18.13
C ILE A 417 15.66 -17.35 -18.30
N ARG A 418 14.84 -17.19 -17.24
CA ARG A 418 13.42 -17.55 -17.32
C ARG A 418 12.69 -16.70 -18.35
N SER A 419 11.83 -17.36 -19.12
CA SER A 419 10.81 -16.72 -19.94
C SER A 419 9.48 -16.78 -19.21
N PHE A 420 8.71 -15.71 -19.26
CA PHE A 420 7.35 -15.66 -18.72
C PHE A 420 6.38 -15.57 -19.88
N THR A 421 5.35 -16.41 -19.87
CA THR A 421 4.26 -16.26 -20.82
C THR A 421 3.16 -15.44 -20.18
N ASN A 422 2.96 -14.22 -20.66
CA ASN A 422 1.74 -13.48 -20.41
C ASN A 422 0.75 -13.80 -21.54
N ARG A 423 -0.56 -13.48 -21.35
CA ARG A 423 -1.66 -13.90 -22.25
C ARG A 423 -1.43 -13.70 -23.76
N ALA A 424 -0.47 -12.88 -24.16
CA ALA A 424 -0.15 -12.57 -25.56
C ALA A 424 1.35 -12.62 -25.92
N GLU A 425 2.28 -12.61 -24.95
CA GLU A 425 3.70 -12.38 -25.21
C GLU A 425 4.59 -13.18 -24.25
N THR A 426 5.79 -13.53 -24.72
CA THR A 426 6.84 -14.13 -23.91
C THR A 426 7.80 -13.03 -23.45
N GLU A 427 7.70 -12.63 -22.18
CA GLU A 427 8.66 -11.74 -21.55
C GLU A 427 9.84 -12.54 -20.99
N ARG A 428 11.05 -11.98 -21.01
CA ARG A 428 12.25 -12.59 -20.45
C ARG A 428 12.75 -11.83 -19.22
N GLY A 429 13.17 -12.59 -18.27
CA GLY A 429 14.25 -12.46 -17.32
C GLY A 429 14.17 -11.46 -16.19
N VAL A 430 13.60 -10.28 -16.34
CA VAL A 430 13.68 -9.23 -15.33
C VAL A 430 12.32 -8.69 -14.96
N ILE A 431 11.99 -8.73 -13.66
CA ILE A 431 10.83 -8.05 -13.09
C ILE A 431 11.33 -7.20 -11.92
N ASN A 432 11.07 -5.88 -11.94
CA ASN A 432 11.42 -4.98 -10.83
C ASN A 432 12.90 -5.10 -10.41
N ASN A 433 13.83 -5.09 -11.37
CA ASN A 433 15.27 -5.26 -11.17
C ASN A 433 15.68 -6.61 -10.55
N ASN A 434 14.79 -7.61 -10.56
CA ASN A 434 15.06 -8.97 -10.16
C ASN A 434 15.22 -9.87 -11.40
N PHE A 435 16.37 -10.53 -11.50
CA PHE A 435 16.60 -11.57 -12.51
C PHE A 435 16.13 -12.93 -12.01
N TYR A 436 15.38 -13.64 -12.83
CA TYR A 436 14.91 -15.01 -12.56
C TYR A 436 15.63 -15.97 -13.48
N LEU A 437 16.43 -16.88 -12.91
CA LEU A 437 17.20 -17.86 -13.66
C LEU A 437 16.40 -19.13 -13.90
N ASN A 438 16.66 -19.77 -15.04
CA ASN A 438 16.11 -21.09 -15.35
C ASN A 438 16.92 -22.19 -14.66
N ARG A 439 16.66 -22.40 -13.37
CA ARG A 439 17.39 -23.35 -12.52
C ARG A 439 17.35 -24.78 -13.08
N ALA A 440 16.26 -25.18 -13.74
CA ALA A 440 16.16 -26.50 -14.35
C ALA A 440 17.13 -26.64 -15.54
N ALA A 441 17.30 -25.59 -16.33
CA ALA A 441 18.28 -25.58 -17.42
C ALA A 441 19.71 -25.60 -16.89
N LEU A 442 20.01 -24.80 -15.86
CA LEU A 442 21.32 -24.79 -15.20
C LEU A 442 21.67 -26.19 -14.65
N ALA A 443 20.77 -26.80 -13.89
CA ALA A 443 20.97 -28.13 -13.33
C ALA A 443 21.12 -29.21 -14.40
N ARG A 444 20.33 -29.17 -15.48
CA ARG A 444 20.43 -30.09 -16.63
C ARG A 444 21.82 -30.05 -17.25
N ASP A 445 22.41 -28.88 -17.37
CA ASP A 445 23.68 -28.67 -18.07
C ASP A 445 24.89 -28.63 -17.10
N GLY A 446 24.67 -28.91 -15.79
CA GLY A 446 25.70 -28.99 -14.77
C GLY A 446 26.36 -27.64 -14.44
N ILE A 447 25.62 -26.54 -14.64
CA ILE A 447 26.05 -25.19 -14.32
C ILE A 447 25.70 -24.89 -12.88
N ASP A 448 26.69 -24.44 -12.10
CA ASP A 448 26.51 -24.02 -10.73
C ASP A 448 25.67 -22.76 -10.65
N LEU A 449 24.64 -22.77 -9.79
CA LEU A 449 23.71 -21.65 -9.65
C LEU A 449 24.41 -20.40 -9.10
N ASP A 450 25.25 -20.55 -8.06
CA ASP A 450 25.96 -19.43 -7.44
C ASP A 450 26.95 -18.79 -8.41
N GLU A 451 27.59 -19.61 -9.28
CA GLU A 451 28.44 -19.08 -10.34
C GLU A 451 27.65 -18.29 -11.37
N CYS A 452 26.49 -18.82 -11.81
CA CYS A 452 25.62 -18.12 -12.75
C CYS A 452 25.06 -16.82 -12.17
N GLU A 453 24.62 -16.82 -10.91
CA GLU A 453 24.18 -15.60 -10.20
C GLU A 453 25.26 -14.52 -10.20
N ARG A 454 26.54 -14.91 -9.96
CA ARG A 454 27.67 -13.96 -10.02
C ARG A 454 27.90 -13.43 -11.42
N VAL A 455 27.84 -14.27 -12.46
CA VAL A 455 27.98 -13.84 -13.86
C VAL A 455 26.93 -12.80 -14.22
N VAL A 456 25.69 -13.02 -13.82
CA VAL A 456 24.57 -12.07 -14.02
C VAL A 456 24.83 -10.75 -13.31
N GLY A 457 25.20 -10.81 -12.03
CA GLY A 457 25.46 -9.63 -11.23
C GLY A 457 26.64 -8.81 -11.75
N GLU A 458 27.78 -9.47 -12.05
CA GLU A 458 28.97 -8.82 -12.60
C GLU A 458 28.72 -8.22 -13.99
N ALA A 459 27.88 -8.86 -14.80
CA ALA A 459 27.48 -8.32 -16.10
C ALA A 459 26.64 -7.06 -15.94
N ALA A 460 25.64 -7.08 -15.06
CA ALA A 460 24.83 -5.90 -14.77
C ALA A 460 25.69 -4.70 -14.30
N MET A 461 26.72 -4.94 -13.48
CA MET A 461 27.63 -3.90 -13.00
C MET A 461 28.50 -3.24 -14.07
N LYS A 462 28.57 -3.80 -15.28
CA LYS A 462 29.25 -3.15 -16.43
C LYS A 462 28.45 -1.98 -17.00
N MET A 463 27.17 -1.93 -16.70
CA MET A 463 26.29 -0.85 -17.15
C MET A 463 26.41 0.34 -16.19
N ALA A 464 26.67 1.53 -16.74
CA ALA A 464 26.79 2.74 -15.93
C ALA A 464 25.45 3.00 -15.18
N GLY A 465 25.53 3.48 -13.94
CA GLY A 465 24.34 3.72 -13.12
C GLY A 465 23.86 2.51 -12.34
N MET A 466 24.57 1.38 -12.40
CA MET A 466 24.36 0.25 -11.50
C MET A 466 25.27 0.39 -10.29
N ALA A 467 24.70 0.37 -9.09
CA ALA A 467 25.44 0.57 -7.84
C ALA A 467 25.89 -0.75 -7.23
N ARG A 468 25.02 -1.73 -7.18
CA ARG A 468 25.26 -3.00 -6.49
C ARG A 468 24.37 -4.11 -7.05
N TYR A 469 24.78 -5.35 -6.81
CA TYR A 469 23.92 -6.52 -6.96
C TYR A 469 23.97 -7.40 -5.71
N PHE A 470 22.94 -8.19 -5.53
CA PHE A 470 22.82 -9.18 -4.46
C PHE A 470 22.34 -10.49 -5.07
N THR A 471 23.05 -11.58 -4.79
CA THR A 471 22.63 -12.90 -5.22
C THR A 471 21.68 -13.51 -4.19
N ARG A 472 20.85 -14.43 -4.63
CA ARG A 472 19.99 -15.22 -3.75
C ARG A 472 20.81 -15.91 -2.65
N SER A 473 21.92 -16.55 -3.01
CA SER A 473 22.80 -17.24 -2.09
C SER A 473 23.32 -16.35 -0.97
N GLN A 474 23.69 -15.10 -1.30
CA GLN A 474 24.08 -14.10 -0.28
C GLN A 474 22.92 -13.73 0.63
N LEU A 475 21.72 -13.56 0.08
CA LEU A 475 20.52 -13.16 0.85
C LEU A 475 20.01 -14.29 1.74
N GLU A 476 19.98 -15.53 1.26
CA GLU A 476 19.56 -16.72 2.03
C GLU A 476 20.53 -17.05 3.15
N SER A 477 21.84 -16.94 2.91
CA SER A 477 22.86 -17.14 3.94
C SER A 477 22.94 -16.00 4.95
N LYS A 478 22.23 -14.88 4.70
CA LYS A 478 22.31 -13.63 5.47
C LYS A 478 23.73 -13.10 5.62
N ALA A 479 24.60 -13.39 4.66
CA ALA A 479 26.00 -12.91 4.60
C ALA A 479 26.06 -11.40 4.24
N ILE A 480 25.30 -10.59 4.98
CA ILE A 480 25.10 -9.15 4.76
C ILE A 480 25.41 -8.42 6.05
N SER A 481 26.18 -7.34 5.95
CA SER A 481 26.46 -6.49 7.11
C SER A 481 25.17 -5.80 7.59
N PRO A 482 24.78 -5.92 8.85
CA PRO A 482 23.60 -5.26 9.39
C PRO A 482 23.71 -3.72 9.41
N THR A 483 24.94 -3.18 9.32
CA THR A 483 25.20 -1.75 9.27
C THR A 483 25.10 -1.17 7.86
N ASP A 484 25.05 -2.02 6.83
CA ASP A 484 24.85 -1.60 5.45
C ASP A 484 23.35 -1.40 5.18
N ALA A 485 22.91 -0.16 5.19
CA ALA A 485 21.51 0.19 5.06
C ALA A 485 20.87 -0.28 3.73
N VAL A 486 21.61 -0.22 2.62
CA VAL A 486 21.13 -0.67 1.31
C VAL A 486 20.96 -2.19 1.32
N ALA A 487 21.97 -2.93 1.76
CA ALA A 487 21.94 -4.37 1.84
C ALA A 487 20.82 -4.87 2.77
N ARG A 488 20.62 -4.21 3.93
CA ARG A 488 19.54 -4.51 4.87
C ARG A 488 18.17 -4.30 4.23
N ARG A 489 17.96 -3.21 3.50
CA ARG A 489 16.71 -2.95 2.78
C ARG A 489 16.42 -4.00 1.70
N VAL A 490 17.43 -4.43 0.96
CA VAL A 490 17.29 -5.53 0.00
C VAL A 490 16.92 -6.83 0.70
N LEU A 491 17.60 -7.17 1.81
CA LEU A 491 17.29 -8.37 2.61
C LEU A 491 15.86 -8.33 3.19
N ASN A 492 15.41 -7.17 3.68
CA ASN A 492 14.05 -6.98 4.18
C ASN A 492 12.99 -7.09 3.07
N GLY A 493 13.36 -6.83 1.83
CA GLY A 493 12.51 -7.01 0.65
C GLY A 493 12.51 -8.43 0.08
N PHE A 494 13.46 -9.26 0.47
CA PHE A 494 13.68 -10.56 -0.13
C PHE A 494 12.84 -11.67 0.53
N TYR A 495 12.01 -12.34 -0.27
CA TYR A 495 11.28 -13.55 0.12
C TYR A 495 11.64 -14.68 -0.84
N PRO A 496 12.27 -15.79 -0.38
CA PRO A 496 12.90 -16.79 -1.24
C PRO A 496 12.00 -17.39 -2.33
N GLN A 497 10.72 -17.57 -2.06
CA GLN A 497 9.78 -18.20 -3.00
C GLN A 497 9.27 -17.25 -4.10
N ARG A 498 9.47 -15.93 -3.95
CA ARG A 498 8.89 -14.92 -4.85
C ARG A 498 9.91 -13.95 -5.43
N SER A 499 11.03 -13.73 -4.75
CA SER A 499 12.11 -12.86 -5.25
C SER A 499 12.95 -13.57 -6.31
N GLY A 500 13.61 -12.77 -7.16
CA GLY A 500 14.55 -13.26 -8.16
C GLY A 500 15.82 -13.88 -7.59
N ASP A 501 16.66 -14.39 -8.48
CA ASP A 501 17.94 -15.00 -8.13
C ASP A 501 19.06 -13.95 -7.99
N VAL A 502 18.96 -12.85 -8.75
CA VAL A 502 19.87 -11.70 -8.63
C VAL A 502 19.04 -10.43 -8.58
N ILE A 503 19.30 -9.60 -7.58
CA ILE A 503 18.67 -8.29 -7.40
C ILE A 503 19.68 -7.21 -7.69
N VAL A 504 19.37 -6.29 -8.62
CA VAL A 504 20.23 -5.17 -9.00
C VAL A 504 19.69 -3.89 -8.36
N VAL A 505 20.59 -3.13 -7.75
CA VAL A 505 20.32 -1.80 -7.19
C VAL A 505 21.00 -0.76 -8.09
N THR A 506 20.24 0.22 -8.55
CA THR A 506 20.75 1.34 -9.35
C THR A 506 21.44 2.38 -8.47
N GLU A 507 22.31 3.21 -9.07
CA GLU A 507 22.76 4.45 -8.43
C GLU A 507 21.58 5.41 -8.18
N PRO A 508 21.70 6.35 -7.22
CA PRO A 508 20.69 7.39 -7.05
C PRO A 508 20.39 8.10 -8.38
N TYR A 509 19.10 8.45 -8.58
CA TYR A 509 18.61 9.14 -9.78
C TYR A 509 18.70 8.33 -11.08
N THR A 510 18.97 7.03 -11.00
CA THR A 510 18.95 6.12 -12.15
C THR A 510 17.67 5.28 -12.11
N ILE A 511 16.89 5.35 -13.16
CA ILE A 511 15.67 4.53 -13.32
C ILE A 511 15.78 3.57 -14.49
N ILE A 512 15.27 2.37 -14.29
CA ILE A 512 15.07 1.35 -15.32
C ILE A 512 13.57 1.20 -15.51
N PHE A 513 13.09 1.32 -16.72
CA PHE A 513 11.66 1.26 -17.03
C PHE A 513 11.35 0.20 -18.09
N ASP A 514 10.14 -0.33 -18.03
CA ASP A 514 9.57 -1.14 -19.09
C ASP A 514 8.97 -0.23 -20.17
N LEU A 515 9.36 -0.45 -21.44
CA LEU A 515 8.51 0.00 -22.53
C LEU A 515 7.53 -1.14 -22.79
N PRO A 516 6.22 -0.89 -22.83
CA PRO A 516 5.32 -1.81 -23.50
C PRO A 516 5.78 -1.97 -24.95
N ASP A 517 5.68 -3.19 -25.50
CA ASP A 517 6.03 -3.47 -26.90
C ASP A 517 5.21 -2.63 -27.89
N ASP A 518 4.13 -2.04 -27.42
CA ASP A 518 3.29 -1.08 -28.09
C ASP A 518 3.80 0.33 -27.78
N SER A 519 4.72 0.83 -28.61
CA SER A 519 5.49 2.08 -28.42
C SER A 519 4.65 3.38 -28.35
N THR A 520 3.35 3.27 -28.20
CA THR A 520 2.42 4.39 -28.02
C THR A 520 2.16 4.72 -26.54
N ASP A 521 2.61 3.89 -25.60
CA ASP A 521 2.42 4.16 -24.17
C ASP A 521 3.61 4.94 -23.61
N PRO A 522 3.36 6.06 -22.94
CA PRO A 522 4.38 7.00 -22.51
C PRO A 522 5.25 6.40 -21.39
N ARG A 523 6.52 6.72 -21.47
CA ARG A 523 7.50 6.48 -20.42
C ARG A 523 7.03 7.19 -19.15
N SER A 524 7.00 6.51 -18.01
CA SER A 524 6.86 7.22 -16.73
C SER A 524 7.96 8.26 -16.60
N THR A 525 7.61 9.50 -16.34
CA THR A 525 8.56 10.60 -16.15
C THR A 525 9.40 10.36 -14.91
N ALA A 526 8.76 10.00 -13.80
CA ALA A 526 9.38 9.56 -12.55
C ALA A 526 8.90 8.18 -12.14
N THR A 527 9.62 7.52 -11.26
CA THR A 527 9.27 6.24 -10.67
C THR A 527 9.84 6.13 -9.25
N HIS A 528 9.64 5.00 -8.62
CA HIS A 528 10.07 4.68 -7.27
C HIS A 528 10.52 3.21 -7.21
N GLY A 529 10.89 2.70 -6.04
CA GLY A 529 11.33 1.31 -5.86
C GLY A 529 12.77 1.19 -5.41
N SER A 530 13.47 2.31 -5.23
CA SER A 530 14.87 2.33 -4.80
C SER A 530 15.01 2.27 -3.27
N PRO A 531 16.22 1.97 -2.74
CA PRO A 531 16.47 2.03 -1.31
C PRO A 531 16.82 3.43 -0.79
N TYR A 532 16.68 4.48 -1.60
CA TYR A 532 17.14 5.82 -1.25
C TYR A 532 16.07 6.65 -0.55
N SER A 533 16.50 7.70 0.18
CA SER A 533 15.61 8.50 1.03
C SER A 533 14.46 9.18 0.30
N TYR A 534 14.62 9.51 -0.97
CA TYR A 534 13.52 10.10 -1.76
C TYR A 534 12.35 9.13 -1.99
N ASP A 535 12.61 7.80 -1.92
CA ASP A 535 11.59 6.76 -1.99
C ASP A 535 11.17 6.25 -0.61
N THR A 536 12.08 6.29 0.38
CA THR A 536 11.81 5.68 1.69
C THR A 536 11.26 6.63 2.72
N HIS A 537 11.58 7.95 2.64
CA HIS A 537 11.19 8.94 3.63
C HIS A 537 9.79 9.49 3.35
N VAL A 538 8.86 9.15 4.23
CA VAL A 538 7.43 9.46 4.09
C VAL A 538 6.88 10.14 5.34
N PRO A 539 5.74 10.85 5.28
CA PRO A 539 5.05 11.34 6.46
C PRO A 539 4.65 10.20 7.40
N LEU A 540 4.69 10.45 8.70
CA LEU A 540 4.09 9.59 9.71
C LEU A 540 3.52 10.47 10.83
N ILE A 541 2.19 10.61 10.83
CA ILE A 541 1.48 11.47 11.80
C ILE A 541 0.31 10.69 12.39
N PHE A 542 0.20 10.71 13.72
CA PHE A 542 -0.96 10.20 14.45
C PHE A 542 -1.69 11.35 15.11
N MET A 543 -3.00 11.42 14.95
CA MET A 543 -3.86 12.40 15.63
C MET A 543 -5.01 11.69 16.35
N GLY A 544 -5.41 12.23 17.50
CA GLY A 544 -6.49 11.73 18.34
C GLY A 544 -6.11 11.69 19.81
N ARG A 545 -7.06 11.38 20.67
CA ARG A 545 -6.88 11.43 22.15
C ARG A 545 -5.72 10.62 22.70
N SER A 546 -5.38 9.54 22.01
CA SER A 546 -4.31 8.64 22.44
C SER A 546 -2.91 9.17 22.15
N PHE A 547 -2.79 10.30 21.47
CA PHE A 547 -1.51 10.84 21.03
C PHE A 547 -1.30 12.27 21.51
N LYS A 548 -0.04 12.61 21.79
CA LYS A 548 0.39 13.97 22.14
C LYS A 548 0.85 14.70 20.90
N ALA A 549 0.20 15.81 20.56
CA ALA A 549 0.67 16.68 19.49
C ALA A 549 2.13 17.09 19.73
N GLY A 550 2.93 17.06 18.66
CA GLY A 550 4.34 17.44 18.72
C GLY A 550 5.15 16.83 17.58
N SER A 551 6.39 17.28 17.48
CA SER A 551 7.36 16.79 16.51
C SER A 551 8.37 15.88 17.21
N TYR A 552 8.56 14.68 16.69
CA TYR A 552 9.40 13.62 17.25
C TYR A 552 10.51 13.29 16.25
N SER A 553 11.77 13.36 16.71
CA SER A 553 12.95 13.10 15.87
C SER A 553 13.54 11.68 16.02
N GLN A 554 12.92 10.84 16.85
CA GLN A 554 13.31 9.44 16.96
C GLN A 554 13.05 8.73 15.63
N PRO A 555 13.99 7.91 15.14
CA PRO A 555 13.77 7.12 13.95
C PRO A 555 12.50 6.27 14.05
N ALA A 556 11.68 6.33 13.02
CA ALA A 556 10.43 5.60 12.89
C ALA A 556 10.33 4.95 11.51
N THR A 557 9.37 4.06 11.38
CA THR A 557 9.04 3.43 10.11
C THR A 557 7.52 3.27 9.98
N PRO A 558 6.95 3.30 8.78
CA PRO A 558 5.53 2.99 8.59
C PRO A 558 5.10 1.62 9.15
N ALA A 559 6.02 0.66 9.29
CA ALA A 559 5.75 -0.61 9.98
C ALA A 559 5.41 -0.44 11.48
N ASP A 560 5.80 0.68 12.10
CA ASP A 560 5.48 0.98 13.50
C ASP A 560 3.98 1.29 13.71
N ILE A 561 3.25 1.59 12.63
CA ILE A 561 1.81 1.89 12.67
C ILE A 561 1.03 0.74 13.30
N ALA A 562 1.18 -0.47 12.78
CA ALA A 562 0.39 -1.61 13.24
C ALA A 562 0.68 -1.96 14.71
N SER A 563 1.96 -1.96 15.13
CA SER A 563 2.35 -2.21 16.52
C SER A 563 1.84 -1.12 17.47
N THR A 564 1.90 0.14 17.05
CA THR A 564 1.41 1.28 17.84
C THR A 564 -0.11 1.24 17.97
N LEU A 565 -0.84 0.99 16.87
CA LEU A 565 -2.30 0.84 16.91
C LEU A 565 -2.72 -0.34 17.76
N SER A 566 -2.09 -1.52 17.62
CA SER A 566 -2.40 -2.69 18.43
C SER A 566 -2.25 -2.40 19.93
N ASN A 567 -1.19 -1.68 20.32
CA ASN A 567 -0.99 -1.27 21.71
C ASN A 567 -2.11 -0.36 22.22
N VAL A 568 -2.47 0.67 21.45
CA VAL A 568 -3.51 1.64 21.83
C VAL A 568 -4.90 1.00 21.85
N LEU A 569 -5.19 0.14 20.89
CA LEU A 569 -6.44 -0.62 20.78
C LEU A 569 -6.53 -1.78 21.79
N ARG A 570 -5.40 -2.16 22.42
CA ARG A 570 -5.29 -3.31 23.32
C ARG A 570 -5.69 -4.61 22.66
N VAL A 571 -5.25 -4.80 21.42
CA VAL A 571 -5.38 -6.05 20.68
C VAL A 571 -4.01 -6.69 20.46
N GLN A 572 -3.99 -7.94 20.02
CA GLN A 572 -2.77 -8.64 19.65
C GLN A 572 -2.08 -7.87 18.50
N ALA A 573 -0.76 -7.78 18.54
CA ALA A 573 -0.01 -7.31 17.39
C ALA A 573 -0.13 -8.31 16.23
N PRO A 574 -0.14 -7.84 14.96
CA PRO A 574 -0.16 -8.74 13.81
C PRO A 574 0.94 -9.80 13.86
N SER A 575 0.66 -10.98 13.32
CA SER A 575 1.48 -12.19 13.49
C SER A 575 2.96 -12.06 13.08
N CYS A 576 3.26 -11.13 12.17
CA CYS A 576 4.62 -10.88 11.69
C CYS A 576 5.16 -9.50 12.09
N ALA A 577 4.45 -8.75 12.92
CA ALA A 577 4.80 -7.36 13.24
C ALA A 577 6.21 -7.26 13.85
N ILE A 578 7.02 -6.42 13.25
CA ILE A 578 8.40 -6.12 13.68
C ILE A 578 8.57 -4.66 14.09
N GLY A 579 7.58 -3.82 13.77
CA GLY A 579 7.57 -2.41 14.14
C GLY A 579 7.57 -2.21 15.65
N ARG A 580 8.19 -1.13 16.11
CA ARG A 580 8.15 -0.74 17.53
C ARG A 580 6.86 0.02 17.87
N ILE A 581 6.55 0.11 19.13
CA ILE A 581 5.52 1.02 19.64
C ILE A 581 6.14 2.42 19.73
N LEU A 582 5.49 3.40 19.13
CA LEU A 582 5.89 4.81 19.15
C LEU A 582 5.49 5.48 20.48
N ALA A 583 6.04 4.95 21.57
CA ALA A 583 5.61 5.26 22.94
C ALA A 583 5.79 6.75 23.32
N GLU A 584 6.78 7.42 22.72
CA GLU A 584 7.06 8.85 22.95
C GLU A 584 5.91 9.75 22.51
N GLY A 585 5.15 9.35 21.49
CA GLY A 585 3.98 10.07 21.00
C GLY A 585 2.66 9.68 21.67
N ILE A 586 2.62 8.60 22.45
CA ILE A 586 1.39 8.16 23.13
C ILE A 586 1.10 9.05 24.34
N ALA A 587 -0.15 9.51 24.47
CA ALA A 587 -0.61 10.25 25.63
C ALA A 587 -0.75 9.32 26.85
N PRO A 588 -0.39 9.76 28.06
CA PRO A 588 -0.67 8.99 29.25
C PRO A 588 -2.18 8.81 29.41
N PRO A 589 -2.63 7.69 30.03
CA PRO A 589 -4.06 7.52 30.30
C PRO A 589 -4.55 8.70 31.17
N PRO A 590 -5.78 9.17 30.96
CA PRO A 590 -6.35 10.21 31.83
C PRO A 590 -6.33 9.72 33.27
N ARG A 591 -5.89 10.61 34.16
CA ARG A 591 -5.82 10.37 35.63
C ARG A 591 -7.22 10.25 36.23
#